data_f2736c523ebbcb71ea7d8a93cef7881b
#
_entry.id   f2736c523ebbcb71ea7d8a93cef7881b
#
_cell.length_a   1.000
_cell.length_b   1.000
_cell.length_c   1.000
_cell.angle_alpha   90.00
_cell.angle_beta   90.00
_cell.angle_gamma   90.00
#
_symmetry.space_group_name_H-M   'P 1'
#
loop_
_entity.id
_entity.type
_entity.pdbx_description
1 polymer ?
#
loop_
_entity_poly.entity_id
_entity_poly.type
_entity_poly.pdbx_seq_one_letter_code
_entity_poly.pdbx_strand_id
1 'polypeptide(L)'
;LYTTRMTQPTETPNRAATLRDGLRAPVIVAPMFLVSGPRFVVQACRAGLMGSFPTQNARTFDDLVKWLDEIRTDLAEVPGAKWAASMIVHKSYDRFEAELELMQDHRPDVVVTALGSPKRVLDEVHGYGGQVFADVMSVEHARKAADAGADGLVLVCHGAGGHTGRLSPFAFVDEVREFFDGSVVVGGAVSTGRGVRAAEVLGANLAYMGTRFIACPESLVNDRYREMLVRSRITDVTATPAVTGVLCSWLTESLRDAGYTEDALTTAGKIDFSDVHGENKPWKDIFGAGQGVGQIDSAATIAEVADQIVAEYRAAID
;
A
#
# COMPACT_ATOMS: atom_id res chain seq x y z
N LEU A 1 -11.99 31.59 47.85
CA LEU A 1 -11.47 31.86 46.52
C LEU A 1 -10.59 30.68 46.08
N TYR A 2 -11.20 29.65 45.52
CA TYR A 2 -10.48 28.54 44.85
C TYR A 2 -10.44 28.84 43.35
N THR A 3 -9.30 29.26 42.84
CA THR A 3 -9.03 29.36 41.40
C THR A 3 -8.63 27.98 40.90
N THR A 4 -9.57 27.27 40.30
CA THR A 4 -9.31 26.05 39.55
C THR A 4 -8.53 26.43 38.27
N ARG A 5 -7.23 26.15 38.24
CA ARG A 5 -6.46 26.16 36.96
C ARG A 5 -7.03 25.12 36.07
N MET A 6 -7.74 25.54 35.04
CA MET A 6 -8.04 24.69 33.87
C MET A 6 -6.71 24.39 33.16
N THR A 7 -6.21 23.17 33.30
CA THR A 7 -5.16 22.65 32.44
C THR A 7 -5.75 22.57 31.03
N GLN A 8 -5.20 23.37 30.11
CA GLN A 8 -5.49 23.21 28.68
C GLN A 8 -5.11 21.78 28.27
N PRO A 9 -5.93 21.10 27.48
CA PRO A 9 -5.52 19.81 26.87
C PRO A 9 -4.27 20.10 26.02
N THR A 10 -3.20 19.37 26.29
CA THR A 10 -2.04 19.33 25.40
C THR A 10 -2.55 18.81 24.05
N GLU A 11 -2.61 19.68 23.04
CA GLU A 11 -2.88 19.27 21.66
C GLU A 11 -1.84 18.21 21.31
N THR A 12 -2.28 16.98 21.19
CA THR A 12 -1.47 15.91 20.61
C THR A 12 -1.16 16.36 19.18
N PRO A 13 0.12 16.46 18.76
CA PRO A 13 0.43 16.85 17.39
C PRO A 13 -0.36 15.98 16.42
N ASN A 14 -1.00 16.60 15.43
CA ASN A 14 -1.73 15.85 14.40
C ASN A 14 -0.72 14.95 13.65
N ARG A 15 -0.60 13.68 14.07
CA ARG A 15 0.35 12.70 13.54
C ARG A 15 0.22 12.52 12.02
N ALA A 16 -0.99 12.77 11.48
CA ALA A 16 -1.23 12.73 10.05
C ALA A 16 -0.47 13.82 9.28
N ALA A 17 -0.35 15.02 9.87
CA ALA A 17 0.40 16.13 9.26
C ALA A 17 1.88 15.79 9.15
N THR A 18 2.48 15.16 10.16
CA THR A 18 3.92 14.86 10.20
C THR A 18 4.37 13.86 9.12
N LEU A 19 3.48 12.98 8.64
CA LEU A 19 3.83 12.04 7.57
C LEU A 19 3.93 12.70 6.19
N ARG A 20 3.22 13.81 5.97
CA ARG A 20 3.28 14.57 4.71
C ARG A 20 4.51 15.47 4.62
N ASP A 21 5.05 15.86 5.77
CA ASP A 21 6.17 16.78 5.85
C ASP A 21 7.40 16.18 5.16
N GLY A 22 7.96 16.92 4.21
CA GLY A 22 9.11 16.50 3.41
C GLY A 22 8.76 15.66 2.17
N LEU A 23 7.53 15.19 1.99
CA LEU A 23 7.11 14.55 0.75
C LEU A 23 6.85 15.59 -0.35
N ARG A 24 7.28 15.30 -1.57
CA ARG A 24 7.04 16.13 -2.76
C ARG A 24 5.59 16.09 -3.23
N ALA A 25 4.91 14.98 -2.98
CA ALA A 25 3.47 14.77 -3.12
C ALA A 25 2.98 13.81 -2.02
N PRO A 26 1.73 13.90 -1.55
CA PRO A 26 1.21 13.06 -0.47
C PRO A 26 0.90 11.63 -1.00
N VAL A 27 1.95 10.88 -1.32
CA VAL A 27 1.86 9.55 -1.93
C VAL A 27 2.68 8.54 -1.14
N ILE A 28 2.04 7.41 -0.81
CA ILE A 28 2.70 6.17 -0.45
C ILE A 28 2.76 5.31 -1.72
N VAL A 29 3.97 4.93 -2.15
CA VAL A 29 4.15 3.90 -3.17
C VAL A 29 3.79 2.57 -2.53
N ALA A 30 2.65 2.01 -2.90
CA ALA A 30 2.01 0.89 -2.20
C ALA A 30 2.91 -0.35 -2.12
N PRO A 31 2.89 -1.09 -0.99
CA PRO A 31 3.57 -2.37 -0.89
C PRO A 31 2.85 -3.38 -1.79
N MET A 32 3.59 -4.00 -2.69
CA MET A 32 3.03 -4.92 -3.68
C MET A 32 3.73 -6.27 -3.61
N PHE A 33 2.94 -7.33 -3.48
CA PHE A 33 3.47 -8.69 -3.41
C PHE A 33 4.22 -9.06 -4.68
N LEU A 34 5.43 -9.61 -4.54
CA LEU A 34 6.38 -9.98 -5.60
C LEU A 34 6.84 -8.81 -6.51
N VAL A 35 6.56 -7.58 -6.13
CA VAL A 35 6.90 -6.37 -6.90
C VAL A 35 7.87 -5.47 -6.15
N SER A 36 7.55 -5.14 -4.90
CA SER A 36 8.33 -4.18 -4.11
C SER A 36 9.49 -4.88 -3.39
N GLY A 37 10.69 -4.34 -3.51
CA GLY A 37 11.90 -4.78 -2.82
C GLY A 37 12.71 -3.60 -2.30
N PRO A 38 13.91 -3.79 -1.73
CA PRO A 38 14.71 -2.73 -1.11
C PRO A 38 14.99 -1.56 -2.07
N ARG A 39 15.50 -1.88 -3.27
CA ARG A 39 15.78 -0.86 -4.29
C ARG A 39 14.53 -0.04 -4.63
N PHE A 40 13.36 -0.68 -4.72
CA PHE A 40 12.08 -0.02 -4.99
C PHE A 40 11.72 0.99 -3.89
N VAL A 41 11.85 0.59 -2.62
CA VAL A 41 11.60 1.46 -1.45
C VAL A 41 12.55 2.65 -1.46
N VAL A 42 13.85 2.39 -1.58
CA VAL A 42 14.90 3.41 -1.55
C VAL A 42 14.72 4.44 -2.67
N GLN A 43 14.43 3.99 -3.89
CA GLN A 43 14.24 4.91 -5.02
C GLN A 43 12.96 5.75 -4.88
N ALA A 44 11.88 5.19 -4.31
CA ALA A 44 10.67 5.96 -4.00
C ALA A 44 10.96 7.06 -2.97
N CYS A 45 11.71 6.74 -1.91
CA CYS A 45 12.12 7.72 -0.90
C CYS A 45 13.06 8.79 -1.48
N ARG A 46 14.03 8.42 -2.30
CA ARG A 46 14.92 9.36 -3.01
C ARG A 46 14.15 10.28 -3.96
N ALA A 47 13.08 9.79 -4.54
CA ALA A 47 12.17 10.58 -5.37
C ALA A 47 11.23 11.50 -4.57
N GLY A 48 11.32 11.51 -3.23
CA GLY A 48 10.52 12.34 -2.33
C GLY A 48 9.08 11.84 -2.13
N LEU A 49 8.86 10.55 -2.30
CA LEU A 49 7.62 9.85 -1.95
C LEU A 49 7.87 8.91 -0.76
N MET A 50 6.82 8.39 -0.15
CA MET A 50 6.98 7.34 0.87
C MET A 50 7.08 5.98 0.19
N GLY A 51 8.24 5.33 0.23
CA GLY A 51 8.44 3.98 -0.28
C GLY A 51 7.87 2.92 0.66
N SER A 52 7.40 1.80 0.12
CA SER A 52 6.95 0.69 0.97
C SER A 52 7.14 -0.68 0.32
N PHE A 53 7.19 -1.72 1.15
CA PHE A 53 7.21 -3.11 0.70
C PHE A 53 6.51 -4.03 1.69
N PRO A 54 6.00 -5.19 1.24
CA PRO A 54 5.47 -6.22 2.14
C PRO A 54 6.60 -7.14 2.61
N THR A 55 6.70 -7.36 3.91
CA THR A 55 7.78 -8.17 4.54
C THR A 55 7.88 -9.58 3.96
N GLN A 56 6.73 -10.16 3.58
CA GLN A 56 6.67 -11.49 2.97
C GLN A 56 7.28 -11.57 1.57
N ASN A 57 7.68 -10.45 0.93
CA ASN A 57 8.41 -10.51 -0.34
C ASN A 57 9.82 -11.07 -0.18
N ALA A 58 10.43 -10.91 0.98
CA ALA A 58 11.65 -11.62 1.34
C ALA A 58 11.32 -13.09 1.61
N ARG A 59 11.87 -14.00 0.81
CA ARG A 59 11.51 -15.44 0.85
C ARG A 59 11.88 -16.07 2.18
N THR A 60 13.03 -15.75 2.73
CA THR A 60 13.52 -16.23 4.00
C THR A 60 13.58 -15.10 5.02
N PHE A 61 13.66 -15.46 6.30
CA PHE A 61 13.88 -14.48 7.35
C PHE A 61 15.23 -13.76 7.19
N ASP A 62 16.28 -14.50 6.83
CA ASP A 62 17.61 -13.94 6.57
C ASP A 62 17.62 -12.96 5.39
N ASP A 63 16.81 -13.22 4.37
CA ASP A 63 16.63 -12.25 3.26
C ASP A 63 15.95 -10.98 3.75
N LEU A 64 14.95 -11.09 4.64
CA LEU A 64 14.28 -9.93 5.21
C LEU A 64 15.26 -9.07 6.03
N VAL A 65 16.09 -9.68 6.86
CA VAL A 65 17.13 -8.96 7.61
C VAL A 65 18.05 -8.18 6.66
N LYS A 66 18.55 -8.84 5.60
CA LYS A 66 19.41 -8.18 4.60
C LYS A 66 18.70 -7.01 3.89
N TRP A 67 17.43 -7.20 3.53
CA TRP A 67 16.63 -6.16 2.87
C TRP A 67 16.41 -4.94 3.76
N LEU A 68 16.13 -5.16 5.02
CA LEU A 68 15.94 -4.09 5.99
C LEU A 68 17.25 -3.34 6.29
N ASP A 69 18.38 -4.05 6.36
CA ASP A 69 19.70 -3.45 6.51
C ASP A 69 20.08 -2.61 5.28
N GLU A 70 19.80 -3.08 4.06
CA GLU A 70 19.99 -2.33 2.82
C GLU A 70 19.15 -1.05 2.82
N ILE A 71 17.85 -1.14 3.13
CA ILE A 71 16.96 0.03 3.21
C ILE A 71 17.51 1.04 4.23
N ARG A 72 17.85 0.60 5.43
CA ARG A 72 18.38 1.47 6.50
C ARG A 72 19.67 2.18 6.06
N THR A 73 20.59 1.42 5.47
CA THR A 73 21.89 1.95 5.01
C THR A 73 21.71 2.98 3.91
N ASP A 74 20.92 2.66 2.89
CA ASP A 74 20.71 3.52 1.73
C ASP A 74 19.86 4.76 2.03
N LEU A 75 18.94 4.67 3.00
CA LEU A 75 18.15 5.82 3.44
C LEU A 75 18.86 6.73 4.45
N ALA A 76 19.94 6.28 5.08
CA ALA A 76 20.75 7.14 5.95
C ALA A 76 21.30 8.39 5.23
N GLU A 77 21.48 8.30 3.92
CA GLU A 77 21.93 9.42 3.06
C GLU A 77 20.77 10.27 2.50
N VAL A 78 19.51 9.96 2.84
CA VAL A 78 18.31 10.65 2.33
C VAL A 78 17.62 11.41 3.47
N PRO A 79 17.92 12.70 3.68
CA PRO A 79 17.35 13.47 4.78
C PRO A 79 15.82 13.50 4.73
N GLY A 80 15.17 13.17 5.84
CA GLY A 80 13.71 13.18 5.95
C GLY A 80 13.00 12.09 5.14
N ALA A 81 13.73 11.07 4.65
CA ALA A 81 13.11 9.91 4.03
C ALA A 81 12.10 9.26 4.98
N LYS A 82 10.94 8.90 4.43
CA LYS A 82 9.90 8.15 5.14
C LYS A 82 9.59 6.88 4.38
N TRP A 83 9.46 5.78 5.11
CA TRP A 83 9.16 4.50 4.51
C TRP A 83 8.19 3.69 5.35
N ALA A 84 7.53 2.72 4.72
CA ALA A 84 6.57 1.85 5.36
C ALA A 84 6.88 0.37 5.11
N ALA A 85 6.57 -0.47 6.09
CA ALA A 85 6.55 -1.92 5.95
C ALA A 85 5.11 -2.43 6.05
N SER A 86 4.69 -3.34 5.17
CA SER A 86 3.40 -4.03 5.31
C SER A 86 3.62 -5.43 5.89
N MET A 87 2.88 -5.75 6.94
CA MET A 87 2.97 -7.00 7.69
C MET A 87 1.66 -7.77 7.67
N ILE A 88 1.75 -9.08 7.48
CA ILE A 88 0.63 -9.99 7.74
C ILE A 88 0.50 -10.17 9.25
N VAL A 89 -0.65 -9.78 9.81
CA VAL A 89 -0.91 -9.91 11.25
C VAL A 89 -1.92 -11.02 11.58
N HIS A 90 -2.16 -11.95 10.65
CA HIS A 90 -3.03 -13.11 10.88
C HIS A 90 -2.40 -14.09 11.88
N LYS A 91 -3.24 -14.74 12.70
CA LYS A 91 -2.76 -15.66 13.77
C LYS A 91 -1.99 -16.88 13.26
N SER A 92 -2.22 -17.29 12.01
CA SER A 92 -1.53 -18.43 11.39
C SER A 92 -0.23 -18.04 10.69
N TYR A 93 0.17 -16.78 10.71
CA TYR A 93 1.42 -16.37 10.10
C TYR A 93 2.58 -16.62 11.07
N ASP A 94 3.39 -17.57 10.75
CA ASP A 94 4.45 -18.12 11.62
C ASP A 94 5.66 -17.19 11.82
N ARG A 95 5.92 -16.28 10.87
CA ARG A 95 7.02 -15.31 10.94
C ARG A 95 6.68 -14.04 11.72
N PHE A 96 5.44 -13.89 12.18
CA PHE A 96 4.92 -12.64 12.73
C PHE A 96 5.78 -12.05 13.85
N GLU A 97 6.07 -12.82 14.89
CA GLU A 97 6.78 -12.33 16.09
C GLU A 97 8.21 -11.88 15.72
N ALA A 98 8.92 -12.70 14.93
CA ALA A 98 10.27 -12.39 14.49
C ALA A 98 10.32 -11.15 13.57
N GLU A 99 9.33 -10.97 12.69
CA GLU A 99 9.22 -9.78 11.84
C GLU A 99 8.91 -8.54 12.66
N LEU A 100 8.08 -8.65 13.70
CA LEU A 100 7.77 -7.53 14.60
C LEU A 100 9.00 -7.03 15.36
N GLU A 101 9.88 -7.94 15.83
CA GLU A 101 11.16 -7.58 16.41
C GLU A 101 12.04 -6.78 15.43
N LEU A 102 12.09 -7.19 14.15
CA LEU A 102 12.81 -6.44 13.13
C LEU A 102 12.22 -5.03 12.89
N MET A 103 10.90 -4.85 13.04
CA MET A 103 10.31 -3.52 12.93
C MET A 103 10.75 -2.60 14.08
N GLN A 104 10.97 -3.12 15.29
CA GLN A 104 11.51 -2.34 16.40
C GLN A 104 12.96 -1.89 16.15
N ASP A 105 13.76 -2.74 15.49
CA ASP A 105 15.17 -2.43 15.18
C ASP A 105 15.33 -1.45 14.02
N HIS A 106 14.51 -1.62 12.95
CA HIS A 106 14.63 -0.84 11.71
C HIS A 106 13.70 0.38 11.65
N ARG A 107 12.69 0.45 12.51
CA ARG A 107 11.83 1.61 12.79
C ARG A 107 11.22 2.27 11.53
N PRO A 108 10.43 1.53 10.73
CA PRO A 108 9.67 2.18 9.66
C PRO A 108 8.76 3.28 10.24
N ASP A 109 8.56 4.38 9.51
CA ASP A 109 7.65 5.45 9.93
C ASP A 109 6.21 4.94 10.06
N VAL A 110 5.85 3.98 9.21
CA VAL A 110 4.52 3.35 9.19
C VAL A 110 4.64 1.83 9.07
N VAL A 111 3.91 1.12 9.92
CA VAL A 111 3.61 -0.31 9.73
C VAL A 111 2.17 -0.44 9.24
N VAL A 112 2.00 -0.97 8.03
CA VAL A 112 0.68 -1.26 7.46
C VAL A 112 0.31 -2.70 7.77
N THR A 113 -0.78 -2.90 8.50
CA THR A 113 -1.25 -4.24 8.87
C THR A 113 -2.24 -4.80 7.86
N ALA A 114 -2.01 -6.02 7.42
CA ALA A 114 -2.87 -6.76 6.51
C ALA A 114 -3.38 -8.07 7.15
N LEU A 115 -4.59 -8.50 6.78
CA LEU A 115 -5.16 -9.80 7.15
C LEU A 115 -5.31 -10.03 8.67
N GLY A 116 -5.66 -9.00 9.44
CA GLY A 116 -5.90 -9.14 10.87
C GLY A 116 -6.09 -7.83 11.61
N SER A 117 -6.02 -7.88 12.95
CA SER A 117 -6.19 -6.69 13.79
C SER A 117 -4.88 -5.93 13.97
N PRO A 118 -4.87 -4.59 13.83
CA PRO A 118 -3.70 -3.77 14.10
C PRO A 118 -3.22 -3.83 15.56
N LYS A 119 -4.09 -4.27 16.48
CA LYS A 119 -3.77 -4.40 17.91
C LYS A 119 -2.49 -5.18 18.21
N ARG A 120 -2.10 -6.10 17.31
CA ARG A 120 -0.95 -6.97 17.51
C ARG A 120 0.41 -6.26 17.39
N VAL A 121 0.44 -5.06 16.83
CA VAL A 121 1.69 -4.32 16.56
C VAL A 121 1.71 -2.93 17.21
N LEU A 122 0.61 -2.48 17.83
CA LEU A 122 0.47 -1.11 18.31
C LEU A 122 1.54 -0.72 19.34
N ASP A 123 1.69 -1.52 20.38
CA ASP A 123 2.56 -1.20 21.50
C ASP A 123 4.04 -1.12 21.03
N GLU A 124 4.45 -2.07 20.21
CA GLU A 124 5.81 -2.15 19.67
C GLU A 124 6.11 -1.00 18.70
N VAL A 125 5.18 -0.72 17.78
CA VAL A 125 5.37 0.34 16.78
C VAL A 125 5.30 1.73 17.44
N HIS A 126 4.35 1.95 18.34
CA HIS A 126 4.27 3.19 19.11
C HIS A 126 5.49 3.38 20.03
N GLY A 127 6.07 2.29 20.53
CA GLY A 127 7.25 2.29 21.41
C GLY A 127 8.47 2.98 20.79
N TYR A 128 8.65 2.90 19.47
CA TYR A 128 9.71 3.64 18.76
C TYR A 128 9.24 4.92 18.06
N GLY A 129 7.96 5.29 18.18
CA GLY A 129 7.38 6.50 17.59
C GLY A 129 6.81 6.33 16.18
N GLY A 130 6.72 5.11 15.66
CA GLY A 130 6.08 4.78 14.39
C GLY A 130 4.55 4.89 14.46
N GLN A 131 3.90 4.79 13.31
CA GLN A 131 2.44 4.78 13.18
C GLN A 131 1.95 3.43 12.64
N VAL A 132 0.77 3.01 13.08
CA VAL A 132 0.12 1.77 12.63
C VAL A 132 -1.06 2.10 11.73
N PHE A 133 -0.97 1.67 10.48
CA PHE A 133 -2.07 1.77 9.52
C PHE A 133 -2.69 0.40 9.28
N ALA A 134 -3.99 0.38 8.97
CA ALA A 134 -4.69 -0.86 8.66
C ALA A 134 -5.29 -0.83 7.25
N ASP A 135 -5.00 -1.86 6.43
CA ASP A 135 -5.68 -2.07 5.16
C ASP A 135 -7.13 -2.50 5.39
N VAL A 136 -8.07 -1.74 4.86
CA VAL A 136 -9.51 -1.98 5.04
C VAL A 136 -10.26 -1.86 3.71
N MET A 137 -11.24 -2.76 3.48
CA MET A 137 -12.04 -2.81 2.25
C MET A 137 -13.54 -2.59 2.51
N SER A 138 -13.93 -2.33 3.76
CA SER A 138 -15.32 -2.06 4.15
C SER A 138 -15.37 -1.11 5.34
N VAL A 139 -16.49 -0.43 5.52
CA VAL A 139 -16.75 0.46 6.66
C VAL A 139 -16.69 -0.30 7.98
N GLU A 140 -17.17 -1.55 8.00
CA GLU A 140 -17.09 -2.40 9.19
C GLU A 140 -15.63 -2.68 9.59
N HIS A 141 -14.76 -3.01 8.63
CA HIS A 141 -13.35 -3.21 8.90
C HIS A 141 -12.66 -1.91 9.33
N ALA A 142 -13.05 -0.78 8.71
CA ALA A 142 -12.53 0.54 9.10
C ALA A 142 -12.87 0.88 10.55
N ARG A 143 -14.13 0.67 10.99
CA ARG A 143 -14.53 0.86 12.40
C ARG A 143 -13.75 -0.04 13.35
N LYS A 144 -13.64 -1.35 13.03
CA LYS A 144 -12.87 -2.29 13.87
C LYS A 144 -11.41 -1.89 14.02
N ALA A 145 -10.79 -1.39 12.95
CA ALA A 145 -9.40 -0.94 12.99
C ALA A 145 -9.24 0.37 13.78
N ALA A 146 -10.16 1.32 13.61
CA ALA A 146 -10.21 2.56 14.38
C ALA A 146 -10.41 2.27 15.88
N ASP A 147 -11.39 1.43 16.24
CA ASP A 147 -11.66 1.02 17.62
C ASP A 147 -10.49 0.24 18.24
N ALA A 148 -9.70 -0.42 17.41
CA ALA A 148 -8.49 -1.11 17.84
C ALA A 148 -7.32 -0.15 18.11
N GLY A 149 -7.39 1.12 17.69
CA GLY A 149 -6.37 2.15 17.95
C GLY A 149 -5.42 2.39 16.78
N ALA A 150 -5.77 2.01 15.55
CA ALA A 150 -4.96 2.35 14.37
C ALA A 150 -4.82 3.86 14.20
N ASP A 151 -3.60 4.34 13.90
CA ASP A 151 -3.33 5.76 13.61
C ASP A 151 -3.81 6.17 12.22
N GLY A 152 -3.95 5.20 11.31
CA GLY A 152 -4.42 5.43 9.95
C GLY A 152 -5.16 4.24 9.35
N LEU A 153 -5.98 4.54 8.36
CA LEU A 153 -6.75 3.58 7.58
C LEU A 153 -6.38 3.70 6.11
N VAL A 154 -5.93 2.59 5.51
CA VAL A 154 -5.72 2.47 4.07
C VAL A 154 -6.99 1.91 3.45
N LEU A 155 -7.76 2.78 2.81
CA LEU A 155 -9.00 2.42 2.15
C LEU A 155 -8.70 1.79 0.80
N VAL A 156 -8.74 0.46 0.74
CA VAL A 156 -8.58 -0.29 -0.50
C VAL A 156 -9.90 -0.27 -1.25
N CYS A 157 -10.02 0.69 -2.18
CA CYS A 157 -11.25 0.97 -2.91
C CYS A 157 -11.38 0.14 -4.19
N HIS A 158 -12.52 0.25 -4.85
CA HIS A 158 -12.72 -0.29 -6.20
C HIS A 158 -11.66 0.25 -7.17
N GLY A 159 -11.17 -0.63 -8.04
CA GLY A 159 -10.14 -0.29 -9.03
C GLY A 159 -8.71 -0.42 -8.55
N ALA A 160 -8.47 -0.83 -7.30
CA ALA A 160 -7.13 -1.21 -6.84
C ALA A 160 -6.61 -2.46 -7.59
N GLY A 161 -5.29 -2.57 -7.77
CA GLY A 161 -4.62 -3.76 -8.29
C GLY A 161 -4.38 -4.80 -7.20
N GLY A 162 -4.31 -6.08 -7.55
CA GLY A 162 -4.28 -7.14 -6.56
C GLY A 162 -5.57 -7.18 -5.76
N HIS A 163 -5.52 -7.39 -4.45
CA HIS A 163 -6.71 -7.30 -3.60
C HIS A 163 -7.41 -5.95 -3.81
N THR A 164 -8.72 -6.00 -4.08
CA THR A 164 -9.50 -4.79 -4.39
C THR A 164 -10.82 -4.78 -3.63
N GLY A 165 -11.22 -3.58 -3.19
CA GLY A 165 -12.52 -3.37 -2.58
C GLY A 165 -13.64 -3.22 -3.62
N ARG A 166 -14.86 -3.15 -3.12
CA ARG A 166 -16.07 -2.91 -3.92
C ARG A 166 -16.57 -1.47 -3.81
N LEU A 167 -16.09 -0.72 -2.80
CA LEU A 167 -16.56 0.62 -2.49
C LEU A 167 -15.86 1.66 -3.35
N SER A 168 -16.63 2.65 -3.80
CA SER A 168 -16.09 3.85 -4.44
C SER A 168 -15.33 4.69 -3.40
N PRO A 169 -14.16 5.27 -3.73
CA PRO A 169 -13.46 6.17 -2.81
C PRO A 169 -14.32 7.38 -2.41
N PHE A 170 -15.16 7.88 -3.31
CA PHE A 170 -16.05 9.03 -3.05
C PHE A 170 -17.01 8.80 -1.88
N ALA A 171 -17.59 7.62 -1.77
CA ALA A 171 -18.49 7.30 -0.68
C ALA A 171 -17.76 6.76 0.56
N PHE A 172 -16.68 5.99 0.34
CA PHE A 172 -15.99 5.32 1.44
C PHE A 172 -15.22 6.30 2.32
N VAL A 173 -14.60 7.33 1.74
CA VAL A 173 -13.90 8.38 2.50
C VAL A 173 -14.88 9.16 3.35
N ASP A 174 -16.00 9.63 2.77
CA ASP A 174 -17.00 10.40 3.50
C ASP A 174 -17.53 9.62 4.70
N GLU A 175 -17.90 8.36 4.51
CA GLU A 175 -18.45 7.52 5.58
C GLU A 175 -17.41 7.20 6.67
N VAL A 176 -16.13 7.02 6.30
CA VAL A 176 -15.05 6.82 7.28
C VAL A 176 -14.79 8.10 8.08
N ARG A 177 -14.85 9.27 7.45
CA ARG A 177 -14.65 10.56 8.12
C ARG A 177 -15.72 10.92 9.14
N GLU A 178 -16.89 10.27 9.11
CA GLU A 178 -17.90 10.44 10.15
C GLU A 178 -17.45 9.94 11.54
N PHE A 179 -16.47 9.03 11.59
CA PHE A 179 -16.04 8.40 12.86
C PHE A 179 -14.53 8.31 13.05
N PHE A 180 -13.73 8.75 12.09
CA PHE A 180 -12.27 8.61 12.16
C PHE A 180 -11.56 9.88 11.74
N ASP A 181 -10.85 10.49 12.71
CA ASP A 181 -10.06 11.74 12.53
C ASP A 181 -8.59 11.47 12.22
N GLY A 182 -8.14 10.21 12.28
CA GLY A 182 -6.76 9.81 11.98
C GLY A 182 -6.40 9.92 10.49
N SER A 183 -5.25 9.36 10.11
CA SER A 183 -4.78 9.38 8.73
C SER A 183 -5.66 8.51 7.83
N VAL A 184 -6.23 9.08 6.77
CA VAL A 184 -6.93 8.33 5.72
C VAL A 184 -6.08 8.31 4.47
N VAL A 185 -5.82 7.10 3.97
CA VAL A 185 -5.06 6.84 2.74
C VAL A 185 -5.97 6.18 1.72
N VAL A 186 -6.06 6.72 0.51
CA VAL A 186 -6.93 6.19 -0.54
C VAL A 186 -6.13 5.40 -1.56
N GLY A 187 -6.44 4.10 -1.70
CA GLY A 187 -5.93 3.21 -2.74
C GLY A 187 -7.06 2.73 -3.65
N GLY A 188 -6.83 2.79 -4.96
CA GLY A 188 -7.78 2.37 -5.98
C GLY A 188 -7.86 3.35 -7.13
N ALA A 189 -7.37 2.95 -8.29
CA ALA A 189 -7.33 3.73 -9.54
C ALA A 189 -6.61 5.11 -9.47
N VAL A 190 -5.95 5.45 -8.38
CA VAL A 190 -5.12 6.67 -8.30
C VAL A 190 -3.81 6.41 -9.05
N SER A 191 -3.56 7.12 -10.15
CA SER A 191 -2.41 6.90 -11.03
C SER A 191 -1.80 8.18 -11.61
N THR A 192 -2.33 9.35 -11.26
CA THR A 192 -1.89 10.67 -11.71
C THR A 192 -1.82 11.64 -10.54
N GLY A 193 -1.07 12.74 -10.69
CA GLY A 193 -1.04 13.80 -9.70
C GLY A 193 -2.42 14.47 -9.49
N ARG A 194 -3.23 14.57 -10.54
CA ARG A 194 -4.63 15.02 -10.43
C ARG A 194 -5.46 14.07 -9.56
N GLY A 195 -5.23 12.75 -9.70
CA GLY A 195 -5.87 11.74 -8.85
C GLY A 195 -5.46 11.86 -7.38
N VAL A 196 -4.19 12.20 -7.11
CA VAL A 196 -3.71 12.49 -5.75
C VAL A 196 -4.44 13.71 -5.17
N ARG A 197 -4.56 14.80 -5.96
CA ARG A 197 -5.30 15.99 -5.52
C ARG A 197 -6.80 15.70 -5.29
N ALA A 198 -7.41 14.91 -6.15
CA ALA A 198 -8.80 14.49 -5.97
C ALA A 198 -8.99 13.70 -4.65
N ALA A 199 -8.07 12.80 -4.30
CA ALA A 199 -8.11 12.08 -3.03
C ALA A 199 -8.03 13.06 -1.81
N GLU A 200 -7.20 14.10 -1.87
CA GLU A 200 -7.17 15.13 -0.82
C GLU A 200 -8.49 15.90 -0.72
N VAL A 201 -9.07 16.29 -1.84
CA VAL A 201 -10.36 17.00 -1.86
C VAL A 201 -11.49 16.15 -1.27
N LEU A 202 -11.43 14.83 -1.46
CA LEU A 202 -12.34 13.88 -0.80
C LEU A 202 -12.13 13.79 0.72
N GLY A 203 -11.00 14.27 1.26
CA GLY A 203 -10.69 14.18 2.70
C GLY A 203 -9.60 13.17 3.06
N ALA A 204 -8.92 12.56 2.08
CA ALA A 204 -7.75 11.72 2.34
C ALA A 204 -6.52 12.55 2.70
N ASN A 205 -5.62 11.99 3.51
CA ASN A 205 -4.33 12.60 3.84
C ASN A 205 -3.25 12.20 2.84
N LEU A 206 -3.33 10.99 2.29
CA LEU A 206 -2.34 10.40 1.38
C LEU A 206 -3.05 9.56 0.32
N ALA A 207 -2.42 9.43 -0.84
CA ALA A 207 -2.80 8.46 -1.87
C ALA A 207 -1.92 7.21 -1.80
N TYR A 208 -2.48 6.04 -2.12
CA TYR A 208 -1.79 4.74 -2.17
C TYR A 208 -1.69 4.29 -3.61
N MET A 209 -0.51 4.39 -4.20
CA MET A 209 -0.30 4.18 -5.63
C MET A 209 0.58 2.96 -5.87
N GLY A 210 0.01 1.86 -6.37
CA GLY A 210 0.75 0.65 -6.71
C GLY A 210 0.99 0.53 -8.21
N THR A 211 -0.05 0.32 -8.98
CA THR A 211 -0.02 -0.06 -10.40
C THR A 211 0.89 0.83 -11.25
N ARG A 212 0.88 2.14 -10.99
CA ARG A 212 1.68 3.14 -11.73
C ARG A 212 3.19 2.88 -11.65
N PHE A 213 3.63 2.19 -10.59
CA PHE A 213 5.05 1.93 -10.33
C PHE A 213 5.48 0.48 -10.66
N ILE A 214 4.56 -0.44 -11.01
CA ILE A 214 4.91 -1.84 -11.24
C ILE A 214 5.89 -2.00 -12.41
N ALA A 215 5.71 -1.22 -13.49
CA ALA A 215 6.56 -1.33 -14.69
C ALA A 215 7.95 -0.71 -14.53
N CYS A 216 8.23 -0.02 -13.41
CA CYS A 216 9.53 0.60 -13.19
C CYS A 216 10.67 -0.44 -13.12
N PRO A 217 11.86 -0.13 -13.66
CA PRO A 217 13.01 -1.05 -13.66
C PRO A 217 13.49 -1.44 -12.25
N GLU A 218 13.12 -0.68 -11.23
CA GLU A 218 13.44 -0.94 -9.83
C GLU A 218 12.57 -2.00 -9.18
N SER A 219 11.44 -2.35 -9.80
CA SER A 219 10.55 -3.42 -9.33
C SER A 219 11.15 -4.80 -9.58
N LEU A 220 10.67 -5.80 -8.83
CA LEU A 220 11.11 -7.19 -8.94
C LEU A 220 10.44 -7.97 -10.10
N VAL A 221 9.55 -7.33 -10.86
CA VAL A 221 8.78 -8.01 -11.91
C VAL A 221 9.64 -8.37 -13.12
N ASN A 222 9.25 -9.41 -13.85
CA ASN A 222 9.88 -9.81 -15.09
C ASN A 222 9.45 -8.93 -16.29
N ASP A 223 10.15 -9.05 -17.41
CA ASP A 223 9.91 -8.23 -18.60
C ASP A 223 8.53 -8.51 -19.21
N ARG A 224 8.04 -9.75 -19.20
CA ARG A 224 6.69 -10.08 -19.68
C ARG A 224 5.61 -9.31 -18.94
N TYR A 225 5.72 -9.18 -17.62
CA TYR A 225 4.77 -8.41 -16.84
C TYR A 225 4.84 -6.91 -17.18
N ARG A 226 6.07 -6.34 -17.30
CA ARG A 226 6.29 -4.94 -17.71
C ARG A 226 5.67 -4.64 -19.06
N GLU A 227 5.97 -5.47 -20.06
CA GLU A 227 5.43 -5.31 -21.41
C GLU A 227 3.91 -5.39 -21.44
N MET A 228 3.32 -6.32 -20.66
CA MET A 228 1.87 -6.45 -20.57
C MET A 228 1.25 -5.20 -19.95
N LEU A 229 1.84 -4.62 -18.90
CA LEU A 229 1.36 -3.38 -18.28
C LEU A 229 1.37 -2.21 -19.27
N VAL A 230 2.46 -2.02 -20.02
CA VAL A 230 2.62 -0.89 -20.97
C VAL A 230 1.57 -0.91 -22.07
N ARG A 231 1.20 -2.10 -22.56
CA ARG A 231 0.18 -2.21 -23.62
C ARG A 231 -1.27 -2.27 -23.12
N SER A 232 -1.48 -2.47 -21.81
CA SER A 232 -2.81 -2.64 -21.23
C SER A 232 -3.53 -1.30 -21.03
N ARG A 233 -4.85 -1.35 -21.06
CA ARG A 233 -5.76 -0.25 -20.78
C ARG A 233 -6.77 -0.66 -19.70
N ILE A 234 -7.58 0.26 -19.22
CA ILE A 234 -8.59 0.01 -18.18
C ILE A 234 -9.50 -1.19 -18.49
N THR A 235 -9.81 -1.41 -19.76
CA THR A 235 -10.64 -2.53 -20.25
C THR A 235 -9.94 -3.89 -20.18
N ASP A 236 -8.62 -3.89 -19.98
CA ASP A 236 -7.80 -5.09 -19.89
C ASP A 236 -7.59 -5.55 -18.44
N VAL A 237 -8.35 -5.01 -17.51
CA VAL A 237 -8.34 -5.37 -16.08
C VAL A 237 -9.64 -6.08 -15.72
N THR A 238 -9.51 -7.31 -15.23
CA THR A 238 -10.62 -8.12 -14.73
C THR A 238 -10.55 -8.28 -13.22
N ALA A 239 -11.62 -7.91 -12.51
CA ALA A 239 -11.76 -8.14 -11.08
C ALA A 239 -12.52 -9.44 -10.83
N THR A 240 -11.88 -10.43 -10.21
CA THR A 240 -12.46 -11.75 -9.96
C THR A 240 -11.91 -12.40 -8.70
N PRO A 241 -12.71 -13.18 -7.96
CA PRO A 241 -12.24 -14.03 -6.88
C PRO A 241 -11.76 -15.42 -7.35
N ALA A 242 -11.81 -15.71 -8.65
CA ALA A 242 -11.56 -17.06 -9.19
C ALA A 242 -10.16 -17.60 -8.90
N VAL A 243 -9.14 -16.71 -8.85
CA VAL A 243 -7.74 -17.10 -8.66
C VAL A 243 -7.41 -17.44 -7.20
N THR A 244 -7.91 -16.64 -6.27
CA THR A 244 -7.45 -16.64 -4.87
C THR A 244 -8.57 -16.86 -3.85
N GLY A 245 -9.81 -16.91 -4.30
CA GLY A 245 -10.98 -16.90 -3.43
C GLY A 245 -11.35 -15.51 -2.90
N VAL A 246 -10.45 -14.53 -3.02
CA VAL A 246 -10.66 -13.13 -2.64
C VAL A 246 -10.73 -12.28 -3.89
N LEU A 247 -11.55 -11.22 -3.89
CA LEU A 247 -11.68 -10.33 -5.02
C LEU A 247 -10.35 -9.63 -5.29
N CYS A 248 -9.78 -9.89 -6.47
CA CYS A 248 -8.53 -9.27 -6.93
C CYS A 248 -8.67 -8.79 -8.37
N SER A 249 -7.96 -7.71 -8.71
CA SER A 249 -7.87 -7.18 -10.06
C SER A 249 -6.61 -7.68 -10.75
N TRP A 250 -6.78 -8.23 -11.96
CA TRP A 250 -5.76 -8.89 -12.75
C TRP A 250 -5.73 -8.37 -14.18
N LEU A 251 -4.58 -8.46 -14.84
CA LEU A 251 -4.50 -8.28 -16.27
C LEU A 251 -5.20 -9.45 -16.97
N THR A 252 -6.23 -9.15 -17.75
CA THR A 252 -7.10 -10.13 -18.42
C THR A 252 -6.30 -11.08 -19.32
N GLU A 253 -5.27 -10.56 -20.00
CA GLU A 253 -4.39 -11.38 -20.85
C GLU A 253 -3.69 -12.46 -20.01
N SER A 254 -3.16 -12.12 -18.81
CA SER A 254 -2.48 -13.10 -17.96
C SER A 254 -3.43 -14.19 -17.42
N LEU A 255 -4.70 -13.84 -17.19
CA LEU A 255 -5.72 -14.83 -16.83
C LEU A 255 -5.99 -15.82 -17.98
N ARG A 256 -6.11 -15.30 -19.21
CA ARG A 256 -6.31 -16.13 -20.41
C ARG A 256 -5.12 -17.05 -20.65
N ASP A 257 -3.90 -16.53 -20.55
CA ASP A 257 -2.67 -17.30 -20.70
C ASP A 257 -2.54 -18.43 -19.66
N ALA A 258 -3.09 -18.20 -18.45
CA ALA A 258 -3.18 -19.21 -17.39
C ALA A 258 -4.38 -20.16 -17.53
N GLY A 259 -5.16 -20.04 -18.63
CA GLY A 259 -6.25 -20.97 -18.96
C GLY A 259 -7.60 -20.64 -18.32
N TYR A 260 -7.77 -19.45 -17.72
CA TYR A 260 -9.08 -19.05 -17.21
C TYR A 260 -10.02 -18.64 -18.34
N THR A 261 -11.17 -19.32 -18.42
CA THR A 261 -12.28 -18.96 -19.32
C THR A 261 -13.19 -17.92 -18.68
N GLU A 262 -14.03 -17.23 -19.46
CA GLU A 262 -14.98 -16.25 -18.95
C GLU A 262 -15.92 -16.86 -17.89
N ASP A 263 -16.39 -18.09 -18.10
CA ASP A 263 -17.24 -18.80 -17.13
C ASP A 263 -16.48 -19.10 -15.83
N ALA A 264 -15.21 -19.48 -15.89
CA ALA A 264 -14.38 -19.75 -14.73
C ALA A 264 -14.16 -18.50 -13.87
N LEU A 265 -14.13 -17.31 -14.49
CA LEU A 265 -13.93 -16.04 -13.77
C LEU A 265 -15.11 -15.61 -12.91
N THR A 266 -16.29 -16.21 -13.08
CA THR A 266 -17.49 -15.93 -12.28
C THR A 266 -17.54 -16.72 -10.99
N THR A 267 -16.75 -17.79 -10.86
CA THR A 267 -16.77 -18.70 -9.70
C THR A 267 -15.61 -18.37 -8.76
N ALA A 268 -15.88 -18.30 -7.45
CA ALA A 268 -14.83 -18.05 -6.46
C ALA A 268 -13.88 -19.26 -6.35
N GLY A 269 -12.59 -19.01 -6.40
CA GLY A 269 -11.55 -19.98 -6.08
C GLY A 269 -11.52 -20.34 -4.59
N LYS A 270 -10.64 -21.25 -4.21
CA LYS A 270 -10.41 -21.57 -2.79
C LYS A 270 -9.51 -20.53 -2.15
N ILE A 271 -9.88 -20.11 -0.94
CA ILE A 271 -9.00 -19.27 -0.10
C ILE A 271 -7.93 -20.18 0.50
N ASP A 272 -6.67 -19.95 0.14
CA ASP A 272 -5.54 -20.67 0.70
C ASP A 272 -4.33 -19.73 0.82
N PHE A 273 -4.01 -19.36 2.07
CA PHE A 273 -2.84 -18.55 2.44
C PHE A 273 -1.76 -19.37 3.14
N SER A 274 -1.90 -20.70 3.20
CA SER A 274 -1.01 -21.56 3.99
C SER A 274 0.42 -21.67 3.43
N ASP A 275 0.59 -21.42 2.13
CA ASP A 275 1.90 -21.49 1.48
C ASP A 275 2.09 -20.30 0.51
N VAL A 276 2.37 -19.14 1.08
CA VAL A 276 2.56 -17.89 0.32
C VAL A 276 3.77 -17.97 -0.61
N HIS A 277 4.74 -18.83 -0.32
CA HIS A 277 6.00 -18.98 -1.07
C HIS A 277 6.07 -20.24 -1.94
N GLY A 278 5.00 -21.04 -2.03
CA GLY A 278 4.97 -22.29 -2.79
C GLY A 278 5.31 -22.14 -4.27
N GLU A 279 5.94 -23.18 -4.85
CA GLU A 279 6.43 -23.14 -6.24
C GLU A 279 5.33 -23.10 -7.29
N ASN A 280 4.13 -23.62 -6.99
CA ASN A 280 3.00 -23.77 -7.90
C ASN A 280 1.89 -22.76 -7.66
N LYS A 281 2.20 -21.49 -7.37
CA LYS A 281 1.17 -20.47 -7.13
C LYS A 281 0.81 -19.70 -8.39
N PRO A 282 -0.49 -19.44 -8.59
CA PRO A 282 -1.00 -18.72 -9.76
C PRO A 282 -0.41 -17.33 -9.95
N TRP A 283 -0.05 -16.65 -8.88
CA TRP A 283 0.51 -15.28 -8.92
C TRP A 283 1.87 -15.12 -9.58
N LYS A 284 2.59 -16.21 -9.86
CA LYS A 284 3.85 -16.10 -10.62
C LYS A 284 3.59 -15.77 -12.09
N ASP A 285 2.45 -16.23 -12.61
CA ASP A 285 2.11 -16.15 -14.03
C ASP A 285 0.84 -15.34 -14.30
N ILE A 286 0.06 -15.02 -13.25
CA ILE A 286 -1.11 -14.17 -13.32
C ILE A 286 -0.78 -12.82 -12.67
N PHE A 287 -0.86 -11.76 -13.47
CA PHE A 287 -0.34 -10.44 -13.13
C PHE A 287 -1.43 -9.51 -12.65
N GLY A 288 -1.23 -8.92 -11.46
CA GLY A 288 -2.15 -7.97 -10.85
C GLY A 288 -1.99 -6.57 -11.43
N ALA A 289 -3.10 -5.88 -11.71
CA ALA A 289 -3.09 -4.47 -12.03
C ALA A 289 -4.41 -3.83 -11.65
N GLY A 290 -4.38 -2.55 -11.26
CA GLY A 290 -5.58 -1.75 -11.05
C GLY A 290 -6.02 -1.00 -12.31
N GLN A 291 -7.17 -0.37 -12.23
CA GLN A 291 -7.80 0.35 -13.34
C GLN A 291 -6.98 1.54 -13.87
N GLY A 292 -6.00 2.00 -13.09
CA GLY A 292 -5.07 3.05 -13.51
C GLY A 292 -3.95 2.59 -14.47
N VAL A 293 -3.95 1.33 -14.91
CA VAL A 293 -2.92 0.76 -15.79
C VAL A 293 -2.71 1.54 -17.08
N GLY A 294 -3.76 2.12 -17.64
CA GLY A 294 -3.68 2.92 -18.87
C GLY A 294 -2.83 4.19 -18.79
N GLN A 295 -2.29 4.52 -17.63
CA GLN A 295 -1.34 5.62 -17.43
C GLN A 295 0.13 5.17 -17.53
N ILE A 296 0.39 3.90 -17.85
CA ILE A 296 1.73 3.33 -18.02
C ILE A 296 2.04 3.29 -19.51
N ASP A 297 2.89 4.21 -19.99
CA ASP A 297 3.25 4.30 -21.41
C ASP A 297 4.62 3.67 -21.70
N SER A 298 5.44 3.48 -20.67
CA SER A 298 6.80 2.94 -20.77
C SER A 298 7.27 2.39 -19.43
N ALA A 299 8.39 1.68 -19.44
CA ALA A 299 9.12 1.25 -18.25
C ALA A 299 10.02 2.40 -17.72
N ALA A 300 9.40 3.55 -17.39
CA ALA A 300 10.09 4.67 -16.79
C ALA A 300 10.58 4.35 -15.37
N THR A 301 11.65 4.99 -14.92
CA THR A 301 12.17 4.86 -13.56
C THR A 301 11.21 5.44 -12.52
N ILE A 302 11.33 5.02 -11.25
CA ILE A 302 10.53 5.58 -10.15
C ILE A 302 10.71 7.10 -10.08
N ALA A 303 11.92 7.61 -10.31
CA ALA A 303 12.19 9.04 -10.29
C ALA A 303 11.41 9.80 -11.38
N GLU A 304 11.41 9.30 -12.62
CA GLU A 304 10.66 9.90 -13.74
C GLU A 304 9.16 9.87 -13.50
N VAL A 305 8.62 8.75 -12.99
CA VAL A 305 7.21 8.61 -12.63
C VAL A 305 6.84 9.57 -11.50
N ALA A 306 7.68 9.68 -10.47
CA ALA A 306 7.46 10.60 -9.36
C ALA A 306 7.48 12.07 -9.83
N ASP A 307 8.42 12.45 -10.69
CA ASP A 307 8.51 13.81 -11.25
C ASP A 307 7.24 14.17 -12.03
N GLN A 308 6.72 13.25 -12.84
CA GLN A 308 5.45 13.44 -13.54
C GLN A 308 4.29 13.62 -12.57
N ILE A 309 4.14 12.73 -11.57
CA ILE A 309 3.07 12.82 -10.58
C ILE A 309 3.14 14.14 -9.80
N VAL A 310 4.34 14.56 -9.38
CA VAL A 310 4.54 15.82 -8.65
C VAL A 310 4.18 17.03 -9.51
N ALA A 311 4.57 17.04 -10.79
CA ALA A 311 4.22 18.11 -11.70
C ALA A 311 2.70 18.21 -11.91
N GLU A 312 2.04 17.08 -12.17
CA GLU A 312 0.58 17.02 -12.32
C GLU A 312 -0.16 17.41 -11.02
N TYR A 313 0.36 16.99 -9.86
CA TYR A 313 -0.20 17.32 -8.55
C TYR A 313 -0.17 18.82 -8.29
N ARG A 314 0.99 19.46 -8.54
CA ARG A 314 1.15 20.91 -8.39
C ARG A 314 0.24 21.69 -9.33
N ALA A 315 0.17 21.28 -10.59
CA ALA A 315 -0.71 21.91 -11.57
C ALA A 315 -2.22 21.74 -11.26
N ALA A 316 -2.59 20.84 -10.38
CA ALA A 316 -3.98 20.63 -9.95
C ALA A 316 -4.34 21.38 -8.65
N ILE A 317 -3.38 22.06 -8.02
CA ILE A 317 -3.61 22.93 -6.84
C ILE A 317 -4.02 24.33 -7.28
N ASP A 318 -3.45 24.79 -8.40
CA ASP A 318 -3.72 26.10 -9.03
C ASP A 318 -5.09 26.08 -9.76
#